data_a2eeba9ddeb53ee90bf0a0eca786afca
#
_entry.id   a2eeba9ddeb53ee90bf0a0eca786afca
#
_cell.length_a   1.000
_cell.length_b   1.000
_cell.length_c   1.000
_cell.angle_alpha   90.00
_cell.angle_beta   90.00
_cell.angle_gamma   90.00
#
_symmetry.space_group_name_H-M   'P 1'
#
loop_
_entity.id
_entity.type
_entity.pdbx_description
1 polymer ?
#
loop_
_entity_poly.entity_id
_entity_poly.type
_entity_poly.pdbx_seq_one_letter_code
_entity_poly.pdbx_strand_id
1 'polypeptide(L)'
;MQFSLARKPSVAHLLLLLIVFSGRATAQTSVSKVWIADNGDGTYRNPILHADYSDPDVVRVGDDLYLVASSFNAVPGLPILHSRDLVNWTIISHALPRQPPLDVFSKPQHGNGVWAPAIRYHNAEFYIFYPDPDYGVYMIKARDPVGPWSEPLLMKAAKGWIDPCPFWDDDGKAYLITAFARSRTGIKSILVLSRMSEDGTKLLDDGVMVFDGHEQDPTVEGPKLYKRNGYYYIFAPAGGVESGWQLALRSKNIYGPYERRVVLAQGKTNINGPHQGAWVETQTGESWFIHFQDKGAYGRVVHLQPMKWVNDWPIIGISPNRDGTGEPVLTNRKPSVGRSYPISTPPDSDEFNEQRIGLQWQWQANPQSNWAFPSAAYGFLRLLAVPLPSDARNFWDIPNLLLQKFPAPAFTATTKVAFTARNEGERTGLIIMGLDYAYLSVQKRPDGLYISQTICQNADQGLAEKETAAVKLEGGTFWLRVRVQENAACSFSFSTDGKTFVPLGQSFKARPGRWIGAKVGIFAVGNTPAAEMGYADYDWFRID
;
A
#
# COMPACT_ATOMS: atom_id res chain seq x y z
N MET A 1 -42.65 37.96 -74.56
CA MET A 1 -42.90 37.34 -73.22
C MET A 1 -41.59 36.83 -72.72
N GLN A 2 -40.91 37.53 -71.83
CA GLN A 2 -39.64 37.15 -71.22
C GLN A 2 -39.94 36.62 -69.83
N PHE A 3 -39.51 35.43 -69.55
CA PHE A 3 -39.53 34.86 -68.17
C PHE A 3 -38.16 35.00 -67.51
N SER A 4 -38.12 35.77 -66.44
CA SER A 4 -36.97 35.96 -65.56
C SER A 4 -36.84 34.77 -64.60
N LEU A 5 -35.68 34.13 -64.56
CA LEU A 5 -35.31 33.12 -63.60
C LEU A 5 -34.59 33.76 -62.42
N ALA A 6 -35.25 33.75 -61.25
CA ALA A 6 -34.67 34.19 -59.98
C ALA A 6 -33.73 33.10 -59.43
N ARG A 7 -32.47 33.46 -59.19
CA ARG A 7 -31.49 32.65 -58.46
C ARG A 7 -31.75 32.68 -56.94
N LYS A 8 -31.86 31.51 -56.30
CA LYS A 8 -31.87 31.36 -54.85
C LYS A 8 -30.44 31.37 -54.31
N PRO A 9 -30.18 32.04 -53.15
CA PRO A 9 -28.88 31.98 -52.55
C PRO A 9 -28.64 30.65 -51.80
N SER A 10 -27.46 30.07 -52.00
CA SER A 10 -26.95 28.88 -51.33
C SER A 10 -26.50 29.26 -49.91
N VAL A 11 -27.12 28.65 -48.91
CA VAL A 11 -26.70 28.78 -47.50
C VAL A 11 -25.62 27.72 -47.24
N ALA A 12 -24.38 28.17 -47.15
CA ALA A 12 -23.26 27.36 -46.69
C ALA A 12 -23.37 27.14 -45.18
N HIS A 13 -23.62 25.93 -44.73
CA HIS A 13 -23.57 25.55 -43.32
C HIS A 13 -22.10 25.36 -42.89
N LEU A 14 -21.59 26.31 -42.12
CA LEU A 14 -20.30 26.22 -41.46
C LEU A 14 -20.47 25.33 -40.21
N LEU A 15 -20.04 24.08 -40.29
CA LEU A 15 -19.98 23.18 -39.13
C LEU A 15 -18.78 23.58 -38.26
N LEU A 16 -19.02 24.29 -37.16
CA LEU A 16 -18.01 24.56 -36.14
C LEU A 16 -17.81 23.28 -35.29
N LEU A 17 -16.73 22.53 -35.55
CA LEU A 17 -16.30 21.45 -34.67
C LEU A 17 -15.74 22.05 -33.37
N LEU A 18 -16.53 22.09 -32.32
CA LEU A 18 -16.06 22.32 -30.95
C LEU A 18 -15.28 21.10 -30.47
N ILE A 19 -13.94 21.15 -30.58
CA ILE A 19 -13.06 20.21 -29.89
C ILE A 19 -13.09 20.58 -28.41
N VAL A 20 -13.90 19.90 -27.62
CA VAL A 20 -13.87 19.97 -26.17
C VAL A 20 -12.61 19.24 -25.70
N PHE A 21 -11.52 19.97 -25.48
CA PHE A 21 -10.42 19.47 -24.66
C PHE A 21 -10.93 19.32 -23.24
N SER A 22 -11.36 18.11 -22.88
CA SER A 22 -11.53 17.73 -21.48
C SER A 22 -10.14 17.61 -20.86
N GLY A 23 -9.56 18.76 -20.48
CA GLY A 23 -8.42 18.77 -19.58
C GLY A 23 -8.84 18.08 -18.29
N ARG A 24 -8.32 16.89 -18.04
CA ARG A 24 -8.36 16.30 -16.69
C ARG A 24 -7.60 17.28 -15.80
N ALA A 25 -8.31 18.08 -15.03
CA ALA A 25 -7.74 18.78 -13.91
C ALA A 25 -7.26 17.68 -12.93
N THR A 26 -5.98 17.34 -12.97
CA THR A 26 -5.36 16.58 -11.88
C THR A 26 -5.41 17.52 -10.67
N ALA A 27 -6.23 17.18 -9.69
CA ALA A 27 -6.15 17.81 -8.38
C ALA A 27 -4.67 17.75 -7.96
N GLN A 28 -4.07 18.92 -7.74
CA GLN A 28 -2.68 19.00 -7.30
C GLN A 28 -2.66 18.45 -5.87
N THR A 29 -2.27 17.17 -5.72
CA THR A 29 -2.10 16.55 -4.42
C THR A 29 -1.06 17.37 -3.66
N SER A 30 -1.42 17.88 -2.49
CA SER A 30 -0.50 18.63 -1.64
C SER A 30 0.66 17.69 -1.24
N VAL A 31 1.88 18.20 -1.35
CA VAL A 31 3.08 17.50 -0.85
C VAL A 31 2.94 17.31 0.66
N SER A 32 3.29 16.14 1.17
CA SER A 32 3.31 15.86 2.62
C SER A 32 4.14 16.89 3.37
N LYS A 33 3.68 17.29 4.54
CA LYS A 33 4.42 18.19 5.44
C LYS A 33 5.31 17.42 6.43
N VAL A 34 5.13 16.11 6.56
CA VAL A 34 5.76 15.31 7.61
C VAL A 34 6.87 14.40 7.10
N TRP A 35 6.82 13.97 5.83
CA TRP A 35 7.88 13.20 5.21
C TRP A 35 8.05 13.50 3.73
N ILE A 36 9.24 14.00 3.37
CA ILE A 36 9.67 14.23 1.99
C ILE A 36 11.03 13.58 1.84
N ALA A 37 11.16 12.66 0.88
CA ALA A 37 12.43 11.95 0.61
C ALA A 37 13.40 12.80 -0.22
N ASP A 38 12.90 13.63 -1.12
CA ASP A 38 13.68 14.54 -1.95
C ASP A 38 14.16 15.74 -1.13
N ASN A 39 15.48 15.91 -1.00
CA ASN A 39 16.07 17.01 -0.22
C ASN A 39 16.04 18.35 -0.95
N GLY A 40 15.65 18.38 -2.25
CA GLY A 40 15.59 19.61 -3.06
C GLY A 40 16.94 20.11 -3.59
N ASP A 41 18.04 19.45 -3.25
CA ASP A 41 19.43 19.81 -3.61
C ASP A 41 20.09 18.81 -4.58
N GLY A 42 19.29 17.93 -5.19
CA GLY A 42 19.78 16.86 -6.06
C GLY A 42 20.11 15.56 -5.31
N THR A 43 19.86 15.52 -4.02
CA THR A 43 20.00 14.31 -3.18
C THR A 43 18.63 13.83 -2.67
N TYR A 44 18.59 12.61 -2.17
CA TYR A 44 17.43 12.05 -1.46
C TYR A 44 17.88 11.39 -0.16
N ARG A 45 16.92 11.20 0.74
CA ARG A 45 17.06 10.44 1.99
C ARG A 45 16.15 9.22 1.98
N ASN A 46 16.65 8.13 2.55
CA ASN A 46 15.88 6.93 2.81
C ASN A 46 15.16 6.97 4.17
N PRO A 47 13.98 6.35 4.30
CA PRO A 47 13.24 5.66 3.24
C PRO A 47 12.63 6.62 2.22
N ILE A 48 12.57 6.20 0.95
CA ILE A 48 11.89 7.01 -0.09
C ILE A 48 10.38 7.08 0.14
N LEU A 49 9.80 6.08 0.80
CA LEU A 49 8.42 6.06 1.27
C LEU A 49 8.44 5.67 2.75
N HIS A 50 8.22 6.64 3.64
CA HIS A 50 8.06 6.36 5.07
C HIS A 50 6.60 5.98 5.37
N ALA A 51 6.11 4.96 4.67
CA ALA A 51 4.79 4.37 4.85
C ALA A 51 4.89 2.88 4.50
N ASP A 52 3.97 2.09 5.04
CA ASP A 52 3.94 0.64 4.90
C ASP A 52 3.51 0.19 3.49
N TYR A 53 4.44 0.30 2.53
CA TYR A 53 4.31 -0.30 1.19
C TYR A 53 5.16 -1.57 1.13
N SER A 54 4.67 -2.60 1.83
CA SER A 54 5.32 -3.89 2.02
C SER A 54 5.59 -4.61 0.70
N ASP A 55 6.73 -5.32 0.63
CA ASP A 55 7.07 -6.22 -0.47
C ASP A 55 7.03 -5.52 -1.85
N PRO A 56 7.70 -4.37 -2.02
CA PRO A 56 7.58 -3.57 -3.24
C PRO A 56 8.19 -4.28 -4.45
N ASP A 57 7.46 -4.24 -5.57
CA ASP A 57 8.00 -4.58 -6.89
C ASP A 57 7.78 -3.40 -7.84
N VAL A 58 8.70 -3.18 -8.77
CA VAL A 58 8.70 -2.02 -9.65
C VAL A 58 8.97 -2.40 -11.09
N VAL A 59 8.28 -1.73 -12.01
CA VAL A 59 8.50 -1.81 -13.45
C VAL A 59 8.61 -0.43 -14.06
N ARG A 60 9.50 -0.28 -15.05
CA ARG A 60 9.61 0.95 -15.87
C ARG A 60 8.99 0.72 -17.24
N VAL A 61 8.18 1.69 -17.68
CA VAL A 61 7.60 1.73 -19.04
C VAL A 61 7.84 3.13 -19.61
N GLY A 62 8.75 3.24 -20.58
CA GLY A 62 9.19 4.54 -21.06
C GLY A 62 9.90 5.34 -19.96
N ASP A 63 9.42 6.55 -19.67
CA ASP A 63 9.91 7.43 -18.61
C ASP A 63 9.19 7.19 -17.27
N ASP A 64 8.15 6.39 -17.24
CA ASP A 64 7.29 6.19 -16.08
C ASP A 64 7.66 4.91 -15.33
N LEU A 65 7.63 5.00 -14.01
CA LEU A 65 7.93 3.92 -13.08
C LEU A 65 6.69 3.61 -12.25
N TYR A 66 6.34 2.34 -12.13
CA TYR A 66 5.15 1.88 -11.40
C TYR A 66 5.56 0.89 -10.34
N LEU A 67 5.11 1.13 -9.11
CA LEU A 67 5.35 0.28 -7.96
C LEU A 67 4.04 -0.31 -7.46
N VAL A 68 4.05 -1.61 -7.18
CA VAL A 68 2.98 -2.33 -6.50
C VAL A 68 3.48 -2.84 -5.15
N ALA A 69 2.58 -2.97 -4.18
CA ALA A 69 2.92 -3.46 -2.84
C ALA A 69 1.82 -4.37 -2.28
N SER A 70 2.18 -5.18 -1.30
CA SER A 70 1.23 -5.99 -0.53
C SER A 70 0.17 -5.12 0.13
N SER A 71 -1.06 -5.62 0.19
CA SER A 71 -2.16 -4.96 0.88
C SER A 71 -2.81 -5.83 1.96
N PHE A 72 -2.45 -7.11 2.00
CA PHE A 72 -3.04 -8.09 2.92
C PHE A 72 -4.57 -8.07 2.82
N ASN A 73 -5.28 -7.89 3.92
CA ASN A 73 -6.74 -7.79 3.93
C ASN A 73 -7.28 -6.36 3.70
N ALA A 74 -6.42 -5.36 3.51
CA ALA A 74 -6.85 -3.98 3.33
C ALA A 74 -7.44 -3.73 1.93
N VAL A 75 -8.61 -3.08 1.87
CA VAL A 75 -9.38 -2.86 0.63
C VAL A 75 -9.66 -1.37 0.43
N PRO A 76 -9.45 -0.83 -0.78
CA PRO A 76 -8.97 -1.49 -2.00
C PRO A 76 -7.52 -1.97 -1.86
N GLY A 77 -7.23 -3.11 -2.48
CA GLY A 77 -5.92 -3.76 -2.43
C GLY A 77 -5.02 -3.43 -3.63
N LEU A 78 -3.76 -3.89 -3.59
CA LEU A 78 -2.76 -3.69 -4.63
C LEU A 78 -2.58 -2.20 -4.99
N PRO A 79 -2.07 -1.36 -4.08
CA PRO A 79 -1.81 0.05 -4.39
C PRO A 79 -0.81 0.17 -5.53
N ILE A 80 -1.10 1.04 -6.50
CA ILE A 80 -0.22 1.38 -7.60
C ILE A 80 0.33 2.78 -7.37
N LEU A 81 1.65 2.87 -7.20
CA LEU A 81 2.35 4.14 -7.10
C LEU A 81 3.06 4.44 -8.42
N HIS A 82 3.20 5.71 -8.72
CA HIS A 82 3.86 6.23 -9.91
C HIS A 82 4.98 7.19 -9.53
N SER A 83 6.09 7.09 -10.26
CA SER A 83 7.23 8.00 -10.19
C SER A 83 7.86 8.16 -11.57
N ARG A 84 8.69 9.18 -11.75
CA ARG A 84 9.56 9.35 -12.91
C ARG A 84 11.04 9.43 -12.56
N ASP A 85 11.36 9.38 -11.24
CA ASP A 85 12.73 9.55 -10.76
C ASP A 85 13.09 8.60 -9.59
N LEU A 86 12.23 7.64 -9.25
CA LEU A 86 12.38 6.68 -8.15
C LEU A 86 12.35 7.29 -6.73
N VAL A 87 12.30 8.62 -6.61
CA VAL A 87 12.32 9.33 -5.32
C VAL A 87 10.96 9.97 -5.02
N ASN A 88 10.38 10.63 -6.03
CA ASN A 88 9.11 11.32 -5.94
C ASN A 88 7.97 10.41 -6.39
N TRP A 89 7.26 9.84 -5.44
CA TRP A 89 6.18 8.89 -5.67
C TRP A 89 4.82 9.49 -5.32
N THR A 90 3.79 9.08 -6.06
CA THR A 90 2.39 9.33 -5.69
C THR A 90 1.56 8.07 -5.95
N ILE A 91 0.49 7.88 -5.18
CA ILE A 91 -0.47 6.80 -5.44
C ILE A 91 -1.43 7.25 -6.55
N ILE A 92 -1.62 6.41 -7.55
CA ILE A 92 -2.46 6.72 -8.72
C ILE A 92 -3.69 5.84 -8.83
N SER A 93 -3.69 4.65 -8.21
CA SER A 93 -4.78 3.68 -8.28
C SER A 93 -4.61 2.58 -7.26
N HIS A 94 -5.63 1.72 -7.17
CA HIS A 94 -5.57 0.38 -6.60
C HIS A 94 -6.03 -0.61 -7.66
N ALA A 95 -5.25 -1.66 -7.88
CA ALA A 95 -5.56 -2.65 -8.91
C ALA A 95 -6.64 -3.65 -8.48
N LEU A 96 -6.93 -3.75 -7.18
CA LEU A 96 -7.89 -4.70 -6.62
C LEU A 96 -8.96 -3.97 -5.79
N PRO A 97 -10.09 -3.57 -6.40
CA PRO A 97 -11.13 -2.83 -5.69
C PRO A 97 -11.85 -3.67 -4.62
N ARG A 98 -11.88 -4.99 -4.75
CA ARG A 98 -12.42 -5.95 -3.79
C ARG A 98 -11.54 -7.19 -3.72
N GLN A 99 -11.37 -7.74 -2.52
CA GLN A 99 -10.54 -8.93 -2.27
C GLN A 99 -11.38 -10.21 -2.42
N PRO A 100 -11.02 -11.14 -3.33
CA PRO A 100 -11.62 -12.48 -3.37
C PRO A 100 -10.95 -13.44 -2.34
N PRO A 101 -11.71 -14.46 -1.84
CA PRO A 101 -13.14 -14.67 -1.99
C PRO A 101 -13.97 -13.63 -1.23
N LEU A 102 -15.02 -13.10 -1.88
CA LEU A 102 -15.75 -11.93 -1.37
C LEU A 102 -16.44 -12.15 -0.02
N ASP A 103 -16.91 -13.37 0.23
CA ASP A 103 -17.55 -13.78 1.48
C ASP A 103 -16.56 -13.84 2.64
N VAL A 104 -15.37 -14.39 2.42
CA VAL A 104 -14.29 -14.50 3.42
C VAL A 104 -13.81 -13.10 3.80
N PHE A 105 -13.49 -12.27 2.80
CA PHE A 105 -13.01 -10.90 3.01
C PHE A 105 -14.13 -9.88 3.24
N SER A 106 -15.36 -10.31 3.52
CA SER A 106 -16.41 -9.47 4.11
C SER A 106 -16.14 -9.16 5.59
N LYS A 107 -15.23 -9.93 6.22
CA LYS A 107 -14.72 -9.74 7.59
C LYS A 107 -13.21 -9.50 7.56
N PRO A 108 -12.63 -8.82 8.56
CA PRO A 108 -11.20 -8.66 8.67
C PRO A 108 -10.47 -10.01 8.70
N GLN A 109 -9.49 -10.18 7.83
CA GLN A 109 -8.65 -11.37 7.70
C GLN A 109 -7.18 -11.01 7.98
N HIS A 110 -6.90 -10.42 9.12
CA HIS A 110 -5.61 -9.84 9.45
C HIS A 110 -4.42 -10.75 9.14
N GLY A 111 -3.49 -10.24 8.32
CA GLY A 111 -2.30 -10.96 7.88
C GLY A 111 -2.53 -11.95 6.72
N ASN A 112 -3.77 -12.14 6.25
CA ASN A 112 -4.11 -12.92 5.07
C ASN A 112 -4.43 -12.00 3.88
N GLY A 113 -4.75 -12.56 2.73
CA GLY A 113 -5.08 -11.82 1.52
C GLY A 113 -3.87 -11.59 0.61
N VAL A 114 -3.71 -10.38 0.10
CA VAL A 114 -2.67 -10.06 -0.89
C VAL A 114 -1.30 -9.96 -0.23
N TRP A 115 -0.47 -10.99 -0.43
CA TRP A 115 0.95 -10.97 -0.08
C TRP A 115 1.79 -10.49 -1.27
N ALA A 116 3.11 -10.54 -1.17
CA ALA A 116 4.11 -10.00 -2.09
C ALA A 116 3.76 -10.13 -3.59
N PRO A 117 3.28 -9.06 -4.23
CA PRO A 117 2.97 -9.08 -5.65
C PRO A 117 4.21 -8.91 -6.52
N ALA A 118 4.08 -9.22 -7.81
CA ALA A 118 5.02 -8.79 -8.84
C ALA A 118 4.29 -8.09 -9.98
N ILE A 119 4.85 -6.97 -10.45
CA ILE A 119 4.34 -6.22 -11.59
C ILE A 119 5.31 -6.35 -12.77
N ARG A 120 4.78 -6.66 -13.95
CA ARG A 120 5.54 -6.71 -15.21
C ARG A 120 4.76 -6.04 -16.34
N TYR A 121 5.49 -5.58 -17.34
CA TYR A 121 4.90 -5.04 -18.57
C TYR A 121 5.32 -5.92 -19.74
N HIS A 122 4.35 -6.51 -20.43
CA HIS A 122 4.56 -7.41 -21.54
C HIS A 122 3.45 -7.22 -22.58
N ASN A 123 3.80 -7.21 -23.89
CA ASN A 123 2.87 -7.07 -25.00
C ASN A 123 1.87 -5.90 -24.82
N ALA A 124 2.37 -4.73 -24.40
CA ALA A 124 1.59 -3.50 -24.15
C ALA A 124 0.51 -3.63 -23.06
N GLU A 125 0.65 -4.59 -22.16
CA GLU A 125 -0.21 -4.76 -20.98
C GLU A 125 0.64 -4.85 -19.70
N PHE A 126 0.12 -4.31 -18.61
CA PHE A 126 0.63 -4.55 -17.26
C PHE A 126 0.02 -5.84 -16.72
N TYR A 127 0.85 -6.65 -16.09
CA TYR A 127 0.45 -7.87 -15.38
C TYR A 127 0.84 -7.73 -13.93
N ILE A 128 -0.08 -8.06 -13.02
CA ILE A 128 0.23 -8.24 -11.60
C ILE A 128 -0.09 -9.68 -11.23
N PHE A 129 0.92 -10.38 -10.74
CA PHE A 129 0.77 -11.69 -10.10
C PHE A 129 0.86 -11.49 -8.60
N TYR A 130 -0.12 -11.98 -7.87
CA TYR A 130 -0.11 -11.87 -6.41
C TYR A 130 -0.59 -13.17 -5.78
N PRO A 131 -0.01 -13.57 -4.64
CA PRO A 131 -0.50 -14.74 -3.91
C PRO A 131 -1.52 -14.30 -2.87
N ASP A 132 -2.51 -15.16 -2.66
CA ASP A 132 -3.17 -15.31 -1.39
C ASP A 132 -2.70 -16.65 -0.82
N PRO A 133 -1.97 -16.69 0.33
CA PRO A 133 -1.33 -17.92 0.81
C PRO A 133 -2.31 -19.03 1.21
N ASP A 134 -3.59 -18.70 1.37
CA ASP A 134 -4.63 -19.65 1.71
C ASP A 134 -5.39 -20.19 0.48
N TYR A 135 -5.35 -19.48 -0.66
CA TYR A 135 -6.08 -19.83 -1.89
C TYR A 135 -5.17 -20.13 -3.08
N GLY A 136 -4.06 -19.41 -3.26
CA GLY A 136 -3.12 -19.66 -4.35
C GLY A 136 -2.64 -18.41 -5.05
N VAL A 137 -2.23 -18.56 -6.31
CA VAL A 137 -1.67 -17.49 -7.13
C VAL A 137 -2.74 -16.93 -8.05
N TYR A 138 -2.96 -15.62 -7.95
CA TYR A 138 -3.85 -14.85 -8.81
C TYR A 138 -3.06 -14.02 -9.82
N MET A 139 -3.70 -13.73 -10.96
CA MET A 139 -3.21 -12.80 -11.97
C MET A 139 -4.32 -11.80 -12.33
N ILE A 140 -3.94 -10.54 -12.48
CA ILE A 140 -4.75 -9.48 -13.07
C ILE A 140 -3.92 -8.72 -14.10
N LYS A 141 -4.58 -8.11 -15.09
CA LYS A 141 -3.89 -7.31 -16.10
C LYS A 141 -4.68 -6.08 -16.53
N ALA A 142 -3.97 -5.08 -17.06
CA ALA A 142 -4.55 -3.86 -17.60
C ALA A 142 -3.62 -3.24 -18.66
N ARG A 143 -4.19 -2.45 -19.58
CA ARG A 143 -3.40 -1.63 -20.51
C ARG A 143 -2.93 -0.32 -19.90
N ASP A 144 -3.72 0.22 -18.98
CA ASP A 144 -3.43 1.45 -18.25
C ASP A 144 -3.22 1.10 -16.76
N PRO A 145 -2.14 1.52 -16.11
CA PRO A 145 -1.90 1.23 -14.70
C PRO A 145 -2.94 1.86 -13.76
N VAL A 146 -3.68 2.86 -14.22
CA VAL A 146 -4.84 3.40 -13.49
C VAL A 146 -6.05 2.46 -13.57
N GLY A 147 -6.05 1.54 -14.54
CA GLY A 147 -7.13 0.59 -14.80
C GLY A 147 -8.04 1.01 -15.98
N PRO A 148 -9.15 0.31 -16.21
CA PRO A 148 -9.63 -0.81 -15.40
C PRO A 148 -8.73 -2.05 -15.47
N TRP A 149 -8.52 -2.67 -14.31
CA TRP A 149 -7.86 -3.97 -14.21
C TRP A 149 -8.87 -5.09 -14.45
N SER A 150 -8.40 -6.22 -14.97
CA SER A 150 -9.23 -7.41 -15.16
C SER A 150 -9.71 -7.96 -13.81
N GLU A 151 -10.77 -8.76 -13.83
CA GLU A 151 -11.13 -9.59 -12.68
C GLU A 151 -9.98 -10.53 -12.31
N PRO A 152 -9.77 -10.81 -11.01
CA PRO A 152 -8.75 -11.73 -10.54
C PRO A 152 -8.92 -13.15 -11.08
N LEU A 153 -7.95 -13.62 -11.83
CA LEU A 153 -7.88 -15.00 -12.29
C LEU A 153 -7.04 -15.82 -11.32
N LEU A 154 -7.64 -16.81 -10.65
CA LEU A 154 -6.91 -17.81 -9.88
C LEU A 154 -6.21 -18.78 -10.85
N MET A 155 -4.95 -18.48 -11.20
CA MET A 155 -4.19 -19.27 -12.15
C MET A 155 -3.65 -20.60 -11.60
N LYS A 156 -3.43 -20.65 -10.29
CA LYS A 156 -3.01 -21.86 -9.57
C LYS A 156 -3.67 -21.89 -8.19
N ALA A 157 -4.62 -22.78 -8.01
CA ALA A 157 -5.17 -23.10 -6.70
C ALA A 157 -4.13 -23.94 -5.93
N ALA A 158 -3.41 -23.30 -5.00
CA ALA A 158 -2.33 -23.95 -4.26
C ALA A 158 -2.05 -23.21 -2.95
N LYS A 159 -2.36 -23.85 -1.83
CA LYS A 159 -2.10 -23.30 -0.51
C LYS A 159 -0.60 -23.13 -0.26
N GLY A 160 -0.21 -21.98 0.27
CA GLY A 160 1.16 -21.69 0.68
C GLY A 160 2.14 -21.38 -0.44
N TRP A 161 1.71 -21.26 -1.68
CA TRP A 161 2.50 -20.66 -2.74
C TRP A 161 2.52 -19.15 -2.55
N ILE A 162 3.73 -18.57 -2.51
CA ILE A 162 3.93 -17.14 -2.25
C ILE A 162 4.93 -16.53 -3.24
N ASP A 163 4.96 -15.20 -3.28
CA ASP A 163 5.94 -14.38 -3.98
C ASP A 163 6.07 -14.72 -5.49
N PRO A 164 4.97 -14.87 -6.24
CA PRO A 164 5.05 -15.22 -7.65
C PRO A 164 5.68 -14.09 -8.46
N CYS A 165 6.66 -14.41 -9.30
CA CYS A 165 7.23 -13.46 -10.25
C CYS A 165 7.20 -14.06 -11.66
N PRO A 166 6.41 -13.48 -12.58
CA PRO A 166 6.37 -13.92 -13.96
C PRO A 166 7.59 -13.43 -14.72
N PHE A 167 8.01 -14.20 -15.72
CA PHE A 167 9.10 -13.87 -16.61
C PHE A 167 8.79 -14.38 -18.02
N TRP A 168 8.89 -13.50 -19.00
CA TRP A 168 8.82 -13.82 -20.43
C TRP A 168 10.23 -13.75 -21.00
N ASP A 169 10.70 -14.87 -21.57
CA ASP A 169 12.03 -14.98 -22.14
C ASP A 169 12.05 -14.59 -23.63
N ASP A 170 13.24 -14.28 -24.15
CA ASP A 170 13.46 -13.88 -25.55
C ASP A 170 13.12 -15.00 -26.54
N ASP A 171 13.06 -16.26 -26.08
CA ASP A 171 12.70 -17.43 -26.90
C ASP A 171 11.18 -17.65 -27.01
N GLY A 172 10.38 -16.72 -26.50
CA GLY A 172 8.92 -16.77 -26.51
C GLY A 172 8.30 -17.63 -25.42
N LYS A 173 9.10 -18.25 -24.54
CA LYS A 173 8.58 -19.01 -23.41
C LYS A 173 8.34 -18.11 -22.20
N ALA A 174 7.34 -18.50 -21.41
CA ALA A 174 7.01 -17.81 -20.18
C ALA A 174 7.15 -18.73 -18.97
N TYR A 175 7.52 -18.13 -17.84
CA TYR A 175 7.82 -18.82 -16.61
C TYR A 175 7.23 -18.07 -15.40
N LEU A 176 6.98 -18.81 -14.32
CA LEU A 176 6.63 -18.28 -13.02
C LEU A 176 7.58 -18.85 -11.97
N ILE A 177 8.34 -18.00 -11.28
CA ILE A 177 9.11 -18.40 -10.12
C ILE A 177 8.33 -18.10 -8.86
N THR A 178 8.39 -18.99 -7.85
CA THR A 178 7.64 -18.89 -6.59
C THR A 178 8.47 -19.37 -5.40
N ALA A 179 8.07 -18.94 -4.20
CA ALA A 179 8.53 -19.44 -2.92
C ALA A 179 7.36 -20.10 -2.15
N PHE A 180 7.62 -20.54 -0.89
CA PHE A 180 6.64 -21.26 -0.08
C PHE A 180 6.54 -20.75 1.34
N ALA A 181 5.30 -20.61 1.84
CA ALA A 181 5.01 -20.22 3.21
C ALA A 181 4.95 -21.45 4.13
N ARG A 182 5.97 -21.61 5.00
CA ARG A 182 5.99 -22.69 5.98
C ARG A 182 4.71 -22.79 6.81
N SER A 183 4.13 -21.65 7.17
CA SER A 183 2.91 -21.59 7.98
C SER A 183 1.69 -22.23 7.31
N ARG A 184 1.76 -22.51 6.00
CA ARG A 184 0.66 -23.10 5.21
C ARG A 184 0.95 -24.50 4.68
N THR A 185 2.22 -24.77 4.32
CA THR A 185 2.62 -26.02 3.66
C THR A 185 3.61 -26.85 4.46
N GLY A 186 4.21 -26.30 5.51
CA GLY A 186 5.38 -26.89 6.17
C GLY A 186 6.69 -26.76 5.39
N ILE A 187 6.64 -26.22 4.16
CA ILE A 187 7.79 -26.03 3.25
C ILE A 187 8.25 -24.58 3.30
N LYS A 188 9.55 -24.34 3.25
CA LYS A 188 10.18 -23.01 3.09
C LYS A 188 11.57 -23.14 2.48
N SER A 189 12.22 -22.03 2.25
CA SER A 189 13.64 -21.95 1.86
C SER A 189 13.98 -22.63 0.53
N ILE A 190 13.00 -22.78 -0.37
CA ILE A 190 13.23 -23.25 -1.74
C ILE A 190 12.56 -22.33 -2.75
N LEU A 191 13.16 -22.24 -3.94
CA LEU A 191 12.57 -21.52 -5.07
C LEU A 191 12.24 -22.53 -6.17
N VAL A 192 11.01 -22.42 -6.71
CA VAL A 192 10.50 -23.30 -7.76
C VAL A 192 10.15 -22.49 -8.99
N LEU A 193 10.61 -22.95 -10.16
CA LEU A 193 10.33 -22.37 -11.47
C LEU A 193 9.39 -23.28 -12.23
N SER A 194 8.22 -22.77 -12.59
CA SER A 194 7.23 -23.43 -13.44
C SER A 194 7.17 -22.77 -14.81
N ARG A 195 6.91 -23.56 -15.86
CA ARG A 195 6.49 -22.99 -17.15
C ARG A 195 5.06 -22.49 -17.04
N MET A 196 4.79 -21.32 -17.64
CA MET A 196 3.42 -20.83 -17.76
C MET A 196 3.06 -20.59 -19.23
N SER A 197 1.78 -20.45 -19.53
CA SER A 197 1.30 -20.02 -20.84
C SER A 197 1.78 -18.60 -21.14
N GLU A 198 1.99 -18.30 -22.42
CA GLU A 198 2.50 -17.01 -22.89
C GLU A 198 1.58 -15.83 -22.47
N ASP A 199 0.29 -16.08 -22.38
CA ASP A 199 -0.71 -15.11 -21.90
C ASP A 199 -0.78 -14.96 -20.36
N GLY A 200 0.03 -15.74 -19.62
CA GLY A 200 0.09 -15.71 -18.16
C GLY A 200 -1.11 -16.30 -17.42
N THR A 201 -1.99 -17.04 -18.11
CA THR A 201 -3.27 -17.48 -17.53
C THR A 201 -3.23 -18.84 -16.82
N LYS A 202 -2.20 -19.66 -17.07
CA LYS A 202 -2.08 -21.00 -16.46
C LYS A 202 -0.63 -21.48 -16.38
N LEU A 203 -0.33 -22.35 -15.43
CA LEU A 203 0.90 -23.13 -15.39
C LEU A 203 0.80 -24.31 -16.38
N LEU A 204 1.94 -24.67 -16.97
CA LEU A 204 2.06 -25.77 -17.96
C LEU A 204 2.72 -27.01 -17.35
N ASP A 205 3.32 -26.90 -16.16
CA ASP A 205 3.95 -27.98 -15.41
C ASP A 205 3.84 -27.73 -13.89
N ASP A 206 4.31 -28.68 -13.10
CA ASP A 206 4.31 -28.58 -11.63
C ASP A 206 5.55 -27.86 -11.06
N GLY A 207 6.46 -27.44 -11.94
CA GLY A 207 7.67 -26.69 -11.59
C GLY A 207 8.87 -27.56 -11.19
N VAL A 208 10.03 -26.93 -11.29
CA VAL A 208 11.32 -27.49 -10.93
C VAL A 208 11.95 -26.66 -9.82
N MET A 209 12.46 -27.30 -8.77
CA MET A 209 13.26 -26.61 -7.75
C MET A 209 14.56 -26.12 -8.39
N VAL A 210 14.77 -24.81 -8.41
CA VAL A 210 15.95 -24.16 -9.01
C VAL A 210 16.96 -23.68 -7.97
N PHE A 211 16.55 -23.56 -6.71
CA PHE A 211 17.41 -23.18 -5.59
C PHE A 211 16.91 -23.77 -4.28
N ASP A 212 17.84 -24.32 -3.49
CA ASP A 212 17.62 -24.78 -2.13
C ASP A 212 18.50 -23.97 -1.17
N GLY A 213 17.86 -23.17 -0.32
CA GLY A 213 18.51 -22.30 0.66
C GLY A 213 18.57 -22.86 2.08
N HIS A 214 18.14 -24.11 2.34
CA HIS A 214 18.03 -24.62 3.71
C HIS A 214 19.31 -24.50 4.52
N GLU A 215 20.47 -24.73 3.91
CA GLU A 215 21.75 -24.73 4.62
C GLU A 215 22.34 -23.33 4.78
N GLN A 216 22.36 -22.52 3.71
CA GLN A 216 23.11 -21.25 3.66
C GLN A 216 22.21 -20.02 3.67
N ASP A 217 21.00 -20.13 3.14
CA ASP A 217 20.06 -19.03 2.95
C ASP A 217 18.67 -19.37 3.49
N PRO A 218 18.56 -19.69 4.80
CA PRO A 218 17.29 -20.07 5.39
C PRO A 218 16.26 -18.96 5.19
N THR A 219 15.01 -19.37 4.93
CA THR A 219 13.91 -18.44 4.62
C THR A 219 14.17 -17.64 3.35
N VAL A 220 14.84 -18.22 2.34
CA VAL A 220 14.88 -17.60 1.01
C VAL A 220 13.47 -17.59 0.44
N GLU A 221 13.04 -16.39 -0.01
CA GLU A 221 11.69 -16.10 -0.52
C GLU A 221 11.77 -14.89 -1.48
N GLY A 222 10.64 -14.30 -1.88
CA GLY A 222 10.61 -13.06 -2.66
C GLY A 222 11.36 -13.05 -3.99
N PRO A 223 11.41 -14.14 -4.78
CA PRO A 223 12.24 -14.19 -5.96
C PRO A 223 11.76 -13.21 -7.04
N LYS A 224 12.70 -12.46 -7.62
CA LYS A 224 12.46 -11.63 -8.81
C LYS A 224 13.43 -12.07 -9.91
N LEU A 225 12.87 -12.57 -11.03
CA LEU A 225 13.64 -13.14 -12.14
C LEU A 225 13.85 -12.11 -13.23
N TYR A 226 15.11 -11.99 -13.69
CA TYR A 226 15.56 -11.08 -14.74
C TYR A 226 16.56 -11.76 -15.68
N LYS A 227 16.78 -11.18 -16.86
CA LYS A 227 17.82 -11.58 -17.81
C LYS A 227 18.69 -10.39 -18.17
N ARG A 228 20.03 -10.59 -18.16
CA ARG A 228 21.00 -9.56 -18.52
C ARG A 228 22.28 -10.21 -19.03
N ASN A 229 22.83 -9.71 -20.15
CA ASN A 229 24.10 -10.18 -20.73
C ASN A 229 24.20 -11.71 -20.89
N GLY A 230 23.08 -12.37 -21.26
CA GLY A 230 23.03 -13.83 -21.44
C GLY A 230 23.01 -14.63 -20.13
N TYR A 231 22.83 -13.98 -18.98
CA TYR A 231 22.61 -14.62 -17.69
C TYR A 231 21.18 -14.39 -17.21
N TYR A 232 20.62 -15.39 -16.54
CA TYR A 232 19.42 -15.29 -15.72
C TYR A 232 19.84 -14.92 -14.29
N TYR A 233 19.12 -13.99 -13.69
CA TYR A 233 19.33 -13.53 -12.32
C TYR A 233 18.05 -13.72 -11.52
N ILE A 234 18.17 -14.33 -10.34
CA ILE A 234 17.12 -14.34 -9.34
C ILE A 234 17.61 -13.47 -8.18
N PHE A 235 16.94 -12.35 -7.94
CA PHE A 235 17.11 -11.57 -6.72
C PHE A 235 16.14 -12.11 -5.68
N ALA A 236 16.63 -12.57 -4.54
CA ALA A 236 15.82 -13.16 -3.49
C ALA A 236 16.38 -12.80 -2.11
N PRO A 237 15.57 -12.30 -1.17
CA PRO A 237 16.03 -12.13 0.21
C PRO A 237 16.08 -13.48 0.94
N ALA A 238 16.88 -13.55 2.00
CA ALA A 238 16.97 -14.67 2.91
C ALA A 238 17.20 -14.19 4.35
N GLY A 239 17.10 -15.06 5.34
CA GLY A 239 17.37 -14.75 6.75
C GLY A 239 16.21 -14.07 7.49
N GLY A 240 15.11 -13.76 6.79
CA GLY A 240 13.91 -13.14 7.35
C GLY A 240 13.98 -11.61 7.47
N VAL A 241 12.84 -10.98 7.78
CA VAL A 241 12.65 -9.52 7.68
C VAL A 241 13.42 -8.69 8.72
N GLU A 242 13.82 -9.28 9.84
CA GLU A 242 14.50 -8.54 10.92
C GLU A 242 16.02 -8.46 10.73
N SER A 243 16.64 -9.52 10.19
CA SER A 243 18.11 -9.64 10.14
C SER A 243 18.62 -10.28 8.83
N GLY A 244 17.78 -10.33 7.81
CA GLY A 244 18.10 -10.97 6.55
C GLY A 244 19.02 -10.15 5.65
N TRP A 245 19.27 -10.72 4.49
CA TRP A 245 20.13 -10.17 3.44
C TRP A 245 19.51 -10.42 2.06
N GLN A 246 19.97 -9.68 1.07
CA GLN A 246 19.58 -9.85 -0.32
C GLN A 246 20.60 -10.72 -1.06
N LEU A 247 20.11 -11.76 -1.73
CA LEU A 247 20.88 -12.59 -2.66
C LEU A 247 20.73 -12.10 -4.09
N ALA A 248 21.77 -12.33 -4.90
CA ALA A 248 21.67 -12.49 -6.33
C ALA A 248 22.13 -13.91 -6.69
N LEU A 249 21.29 -14.65 -7.38
CA LEU A 249 21.58 -15.96 -7.94
C LEU A 249 21.77 -15.78 -9.45
N ARG A 250 22.82 -16.33 -10.05
CA ARG A 250 23.17 -16.15 -11.45
C ARG A 250 23.41 -17.48 -12.17
N SER A 251 22.82 -17.65 -13.35
CA SER A 251 23.07 -18.81 -14.22
C SER A 251 22.96 -18.46 -15.71
N LYS A 252 23.62 -19.22 -16.57
CA LYS A 252 23.39 -19.18 -18.03
C LYS A 252 22.20 -20.01 -18.48
N ASN A 253 21.70 -20.88 -17.63
CA ASN A 253 20.51 -21.69 -17.86
C ASN A 253 19.43 -21.29 -16.87
N ILE A 254 18.20 -21.07 -17.34
CA ILE A 254 17.09 -20.65 -16.49
C ILE A 254 16.74 -21.65 -15.38
N TYR A 255 17.05 -22.91 -15.56
CA TYR A 255 16.90 -23.97 -14.55
C TYR A 255 18.13 -24.18 -13.67
N GLY A 256 19.18 -23.37 -13.86
CA GLY A 256 20.42 -23.47 -13.10
C GLY A 256 21.43 -24.48 -13.69
N PRO A 257 22.44 -24.89 -12.88
CA PRO A 257 22.66 -24.47 -11.51
C PRO A 257 22.97 -22.98 -11.37
N TYR A 258 22.57 -22.37 -10.26
CA TYR A 258 22.80 -20.97 -9.96
C TYR A 258 24.02 -20.78 -9.05
N GLU A 259 24.92 -19.88 -9.45
CA GLU A 259 25.92 -19.30 -8.56
C GLU A 259 25.24 -18.30 -7.61
N ARG A 260 25.59 -18.32 -6.31
CA ARG A 260 25.00 -17.42 -5.32
C ARG A 260 25.97 -16.38 -4.79
N ARG A 261 25.47 -15.16 -4.53
CA ARG A 261 26.16 -14.13 -3.73
C ARG A 261 25.20 -13.37 -2.85
N VAL A 262 25.65 -13.00 -1.64
CA VAL A 262 25.02 -11.93 -0.86
C VAL A 262 25.45 -10.60 -1.47
N VAL A 263 24.48 -9.77 -1.86
CA VAL A 263 24.72 -8.52 -2.60
C VAL A 263 24.30 -7.27 -1.84
N LEU A 264 23.51 -7.43 -0.76
CA LEU A 264 23.16 -6.36 0.16
C LEU A 264 22.86 -6.97 1.54
N ALA A 265 23.44 -6.41 2.58
CA ALA A 265 23.17 -6.77 3.98
C ALA A 265 23.19 -5.50 4.83
N GLN A 266 22.65 -5.55 6.04
CA GLN A 266 22.60 -4.39 6.97
C GLN A 266 23.98 -3.75 7.18
N GLY A 267 25.03 -4.56 7.33
CA GLY A 267 26.36 -4.08 7.63
C GLY A 267 26.41 -3.24 8.92
N LYS A 268 27.00 -2.04 8.84
CA LYS A 268 27.11 -1.12 9.97
C LYS A 268 25.97 -0.10 10.03
N THR A 269 24.96 -0.22 9.19
CA THR A 269 23.84 0.72 9.14
C THR A 269 22.73 0.35 10.14
N ASN A 270 21.78 1.24 10.33
CA ASN A 270 20.54 0.96 11.09
C ASN A 270 19.38 0.50 10.19
N ILE A 271 19.66 0.19 8.91
CA ILE A 271 18.67 -0.36 7.98
C ILE A 271 18.80 -1.88 8.04
N ASN A 272 18.03 -2.48 8.96
CA ASN A 272 18.03 -3.92 9.20
C ASN A 272 17.32 -4.69 8.08
N GLY A 273 17.71 -5.93 7.88
CA GLY A 273 17.04 -6.93 7.07
C GLY A 273 16.57 -6.44 5.70
N PRO A 274 17.44 -5.95 4.78
CA PRO A 274 17.02 -5.58 3.44
C PRO A 274 16.26 -6.75 2.82
N HIS A 275 14.96 -6.55 2.54
CA HIS A 275 14.07 -7.66 2.22
C HIS A 275 13.12 -7.29 1.08
N GLN A 276 12.72 -8.30 0.29
CA GLN A 276 11.75 -8.17 -0.80
C GLN A 276 11.98 -6.92 -1.64
N GLY A 277 12.70 -7.04 -2.73
CA GLY A 277 13.04 -5.88 -3.54
C GLY A 277 13.11 -6.18 -5.03
N ALA A 278 13.28 -5.13 -5.80
CA ALA A 278 13.32 -5.17 -7.24
C ALA A 278 14.48 -4.34 -7.81
N TRP A 279 15.15 -4.89 -8.81
CA TRP A 279 16.05 -4.15 -9.67
C TRP A 279 15.25 -3.42 -10.75
N VAL A 280 15.63 -2.17 -10.98
CA VAL A 280 15.08 -1.33 -12.04
C VAL A 280 16.15 -0.46 -12.65
N GLU A 281 16.05 -0.20 -13.96
CA GLU A 281 16.90 0.76 -14.66
C GLU A 281 16.13 2.03 -14.96
N THR A 282 16.79 3.18 -14.77
CA THR A 282 16.25 4.48 -15.21
C THR A 282 16.26 4.57 -16.74
N GLN A 283 15.58 5.58 -17.29
CA GLN A 283 15.59 5.87 -18.72
C GLN A 283 16.99 6.24 -19.27
N THR A 284 17.94 6.59 -18.40
CA THR A 284 19.35 6.85 -18.76
C THR A 284 20.24 5.63 -18.59
N GLY A 285 19.71 4.48 -18.16
CA GLY A 285 20.43 3.22 -18.00
C GLY A 285 21.14 3.06 -16.65
N GLU A 286 20.87 3.93 -15.67
CA GLU A 286 21.37 3.70 -14.30
C GLU A 286 20.57 2.59 -13.63
N SER A 287 21.25 1.63 -13.01
CA SER A 287 20.63 0.56 -12.21
C SER A 287 20.38 1.02 -10.77
N TRP A 288 19.22 0.69 -10.25
CA TRP A 288 18.80 0.98 -8.89
C TRP A 288 18.09 -0.22 -8.30
N PHE A 289 18.07 -0.32 -6.95
CA PHE A 289 17.41 -1.39 -6.23
C PHE A 289 16.48 -0.82 -5.17
N ILE A 290 15.22 -1.24 -5.20
CA ILE A 290 14.21 -0.92 -4.18
C ILE A 290 14.09 -2.12 -3.25
N HIS A 291 13.98 -1.88 -1.94
CA HIS A 291 13.69 -2.90 -0.93
C HIS A 291 12.94 -2.29 0.24
N PHE A 292 12.39 -3.10 1.12
CA PHE A 292 11.84 -2.59 2.37
C PHE A 292 12.76 -2.86 3.58
N GLN A 293 12.48 -2.12 4.65
CA GLN A 293 12.93 -2.34 6.03
C GLN A 293 11.72 -2.52 6.92
N ASP A 294 11.65 -3.58 7.74
CA ASP A 294 10.64 -3.72 8.79
C ASP A 294 10.98 -2.77 9.95
N LYS A 295 10.08 -1.84 10.24
CA LYS A 295 10.26 -0.77 11.23
C LYS A 295 9.18 -0.80 12.32
N GLY A 296 8.74 -1.99 12.71
CA GLY A 296 7.79 -2.21 13.79
C GLY A 296 6.46 -1.50 13.56
N ALA A 297 6.05 -0.59 14.45
CA ALA A 297 4.77 0.12 14.33
C ALA A 297 4.60 0.91 13.02
N TYR A 298 5.68 1.28 12.35
CA TYR A 298 5.62 1.99 11.06
C TYR A 298 5.46 1.05 9.86
N GLY A 299 5.54 -0.28 10.09
CA GLY A 299 5.47 -1.28 9.05
C GLY A 299 6.73 -1.35 8.20
N ARG A 300 6.58 -1.74 6.95
CA ARG A 300 7.65 -2.00 6.01
C ARG A 300 7.88 -0.79 5.11
N VAL A 301 8.79 0.09 5.55
CA VAL A 301 9.14 1.32 4.84
C VAL A 301 10.08 1.03 3.66
N VAL A 302 9.94 1.78 2.57
CA VAL A 302 10.63 1.48 1.30
C VAL A 302 11.89 2.31 1.14
N HIS A 303 13.00 1.65 0.81
CA HIS A 303 14.32 2.22 0.57
C HIS A 303 14.72 2.12 -0.90
N LEU A 304 15.52 3.08 -1.37
CA LEU A 304 16.14 3.09 -2.67
C LEU A 304 17.66 3.01 -2.52
N GLN A 305 18.29 2.06 -3.21
CA GLN A 305 19.74 1.87 -3.19
C GLN A 305 20.34 2.09 -4.57
N PRO A 306 21.49 2.82 -4.68
CA PRO A 306 22.24 2.82 -5.91
C PRO A 306 22.76 1.41 -6.20
N MET A 307 22.79 1.03 -7.47
CA MET A 307 23.27 -0.29 -7.89
C MET A 307 24.21 -0.16 -9.09
N LYS A 308 25.22 -0.97 -9.11
CA LYS A 308 26.14 -1.08 -10.26
C LYS A 308 26.49 -2.53 -10.55
N TRP A 309 26.82 -2.82 -11.79
CA TRP A 309 27.25 -4.14 -12.22
C TRP A 309 28.76 -4.18 -12.35
N VAL A 310 29.42 -5.18 -11.76
CA VAL A 310 30.84 -5.43 -11.83
C VAL A 310 31.07 -6.91 -12.13
N ASN A 311 31.69 -7.22 -13.28
CA ASN A 311 31.89 -8.59 -13.74
C ASN A 311 30.60 -9.43 -13.74
N ASP A 312 29.51 -8.83 -14.24
CA ASP A 312 28.16 -9.40 -14.26
C ASP A 312 27.63 -9.81 -12.88
N TRP A 313 28.03 -9.11 -11.81
CA TRP A 313 27.46 -9.21 -10.48
C TRP A 313 26.96 -7.84 -10.01
N PRO A 314 25.76 -7.79 -9.40
CA PRO A 314 25.26 -6.55 -8.83
C PRO A 314 26.00 -6.22 -7.53
N ILE A 315 26.32 -4.94 -7.33
CA ILE A 315 26.71 -4.34 -6.06
C ILE A 315 25.62 -3.33 -5.71
N ILE A 316 24.90 -3.54 -4.61
CA ILE A 316 23.76 -2.75 -4.20
C ILE A 316 24.17 -1.89 -2.99
N GLY A 317 23.84 -0.59 -3.01
CA GLY A 317 24.26 0.34 -1.97
C GLY A 317 25.75 0.72 -2.10
N ILE A 318 26.42 0.87 -0.97
CA ILE A 318 27.88 1.05 -0.90
C ILE A 318 28.52 -0.27 -0.52
N SER A 319 29.72 -0.53 -1.05
CA SER A 319 30.48 -1.74 -0.70
C SER A 319 31.75 -1.35 0.06
N PRO A 320 31.72 -1.32 1.39
CA PRO A 320 32.89 -0.99 2.21
C PRO A 320 33.94 -2.11 2.22
N ASN A 321 33.49 -3.34 1.95
CA ASN A 321 34.33 -4.53 1.87
C ASN A 321 34.57 -4.93 0.40
N ARG A 322 35.66 -5.65 0.13
CA ARG A 322 36.00 -6.11 -1.23
C ARG A 322 35.29 -7.41 -1.63
N ASP A 323 34.45 -7.96 -0.78
CA ASP A 323 33.71 -9.21 -1.00
C ASP A 323 32.51 -9.07 -1.95
N GLY A 324 32.12 -7.83 -2.28
CA GLY A 324 30.99 -7.54 -3.16
C GLY A 324 29.64 -7.41 -2.43
N THR A 325 29.59 -7.60 -1.12
CA THR A 325 28.40 -7.32 -0.31
C THR A 325 28.27 -5.81 -0.10
N GLY A 326 27.12 -5.24 -0.45
CA GLY A 326 26.82 -3.83 -0.22
C GLY A 326 26.14 -3.59 1.13
N GLU A 327 26.18 -2.33 1.56
CA GLU A 327 25.44 -1.81 2.72
C GLU A 327 24.45 -0.74 2.25
N PRO A 328 23.25 -0.64 2.86
CA PRO A 328 22.28 0.37 2.50
C PRO A 328 22.79 1.81 2.72
N VAL A 329 22.40 2.74 1.84
CA VAL A 329 22.67 4.17 2.03
C VAL A 329 21.49 4.85 2.72
N LEU A 330 21.77 5.81 3.62
CA LEU A 330 20.76 6.67 4.24
C LEU A 330 20.44 7.89 3.37
N THR A 331 21.43 8.40 2.67
CA THR A 331 21.32 9.55 1.76
C THR A 331 22.21 9.30 0.54
N ASN A 332 21.75 9.70 -0.63
CA ASN A 332 22.53 9.59 -1.86
C ASN A 332 22.07 10.66 -2.87
N ARG A 333 22.84 10.83 -3.96
CA ARG A 333 22.37 11.59 -5.13
C ARG A 333 21.11 10.93 -5.70
N LYS A 334 20.22 11.73 -6.25
CA LYS A 334 19.04 11.23 -6.97
C LYS A 334 19.46 10.45 -8.22
N PRO A 335 18.64 9.49 -8.67
CA PRO A 335 18.83 8.82 -9.97
C PRO A 335 18.92 9.83 -11.10
N SER A 336 19.82 9.57 -12.06
CA SER A 336 19.84 10.33 -13.31
C SER A 336 18.70 9.86 -14.20
N VAL A 337 17.83 10.80 -14.56
CA VAL A 337 16.64 10.55 -15.38
C VAL A 337 16.52 11.56 -16.53
N GLY A 338 17.63 12.27 -16.84
CA GLY A 338 17.72 13.22 -17.94
C GLY A 338 17.06 14.57 -17.70
N ARG A 339 16.22 14.71 -16.68
CA ARG A 339 15.53 15.96 -16.30
C ARG A 339 15.08 15.95 -14.84
N SER A 340 14.70 17.12 -14.32
CA SER A 340 14.16 17.24 -12.97
C SER A 340 12.63 17.10 -12.98
N TYR A 341 12.10 16.52 -11.91
CA TYR A 341 10.66 16.44 -11.67
C TYR A 341 10.30 17.15 -10.36
N PRO A 342 9.08 17.68 -10.25
CA PRO A 342 8.63 18.32 -9.02
C PRO A 342 8.57 17.30 -7.86
N ILE A 343 8.77 17.80 -6.65
CA ILE A 343 8.59 17.00 -5.43
C ILE A 343 7.13 16.54 -5.35
N SER A 344 6.93 15.26 -5.12
CA SER A 344 5.64 14.65 -4.88
C SER A 344 5.72 13.58 -3.81
N THR A 345 4.60 13.35 -3.13
CA THR A 345 4.45 12.33 -2.09
C THR A 345 3.09 11.65 -2.24
N PRO A 346 2.89 10.44 -1.70
CA PRO A 346 1.53 9.96 -1.49
C PRO A 346 0.75 10.95 -0.61
N PRO A 347 -0.55 11.15 -0.85
CA PRO A 347 -1.38 12.00 0.00
C PRO A 347 -1.49 11.40 1.41
N ASP A 348 -1.52 12.26 2.43
CA ASP A 348 -1.70 11.89 3.83
C ASP A 348 -2.87 12.64 4.49
N SER A 349 -3.34 13.70 3.86
CA SER A 349 -4.46 14.53 4.30
C SER A 349 -5.61 14.44 3.30
N ASP A 350 -6.85 14.72 3.73
CA ASP A 350 -8.03 14.70 2.89
C ASP A 350 -9.03 15.77 3.36
N GLU A 351 -9.42 16.64 2.45
CA GLU A 351 -10.44 17.68 2.69
C GLU A 351 -11.86 17.17 2.40
N PHE A 352 -11.99 15.93 1.93
CA PHE A 352 -13.25 15.28 1.55
C PHE A 352 -14.15 16.09 0.59
N ASN A 353 -13.54 16.91 -0.24
CA ASN A 353 -14.20 17.77 -1.23
C ASN A 353 -14.47 17.08 -2.57
N GLU A 354 -13.99 15.84 -2.72
CA GLU A 354 -14.08 15.09 -3.97
C GLU A 354 -15.27 14.11 -3.95
N GLN A 355 -15.65 13.63 -5.14
CA GLN A 355 -16.71 12.61 -5.29
C GLN A 355 -16.28 11.21 -4.84
N ARG A 356 -15.02 11.02 -4.50
CA ARG A 356 -14.43 9.74 -4.08
C ARG A 356 -13.55 9.95 -2.86
N ILE A 357 -13.48 8.94 -2.04
CA ILE A 357 -12.53 8.87 -0.92
C ILE A 357 -11.10 8.84 -1.51
N GLY A 358 -10.18 9.56 -0.90
CA GLY A 358 -8.78 9.63 -1.35
C GLY A 358 -8.10 8.25 -1.39
N LEU A 359 -7.12 8.09 -2.29
CA LEU A 359 -6.46 6.81 -2.52
C LEU A 359 -5.61 6.30 -1.35
N GLN A 360 -5.30 7.14 -0.36
CA GLN A 360 -4.59 6.76 0.86
C GLN A 360 -5.46 5.93 1.81
N TRP A 361 -6.78 5.94 1.64
CA TRP A 361 -7.72 5.29 2.53
C TRP A 361 -8.01 3.84 2.14
N GLN A 362 -8.07 2.98 3.14
CA GLN A 362 -8.41 1.56 2.99
C GLN A 362 -9.30 1.09 4.15
N TRP A 363 -10.23 0.21 3.84
CA TRP A 363 -11.04 -0.52 4.82
C TRP A 363 -10.32 -1.77 5.33
N GLN A 364 -10.74 -2.32 6.47
CA GLN A 364 -10.22 -3.58 7.01
C GLN A 364 -10.76 -4.84 6.30
N ALA A 365 -11.80 -4.69 5.50
CA ALA A 365 -12.45 -5.76 4.74
C ALA A 365 -13.15 -5.18 3.52
N ASN A 366 -13.77 -6.02 2.69
CA ASN A 366 -14.57 -5.59 1.55
C ASN A 366 -15.68 -4.64 1.98
N PRO A 367 -15.71 -3.39 1.50
CA PRO A 367 -16.69 -2.41 1.94
C PRO A 367 -18.09 -2.73 1.43
N GLN A 368 -19.08 -2.33 2.23
CA GLN A 368 -20.48 -2.27 1.81
C GLN A 368 -20.82 -0.85 1.35
N SER A 369 -21.76 -0.74 0.41
CA SER A 369 -22.13 0.52 -0.23
C SER A 369 -22.76 1.55 0.73
N ASN A 370 -23.20 1.11 1.92
CA ASN A 370 -23.84 1.95 2.92
C ASN A 370 -22.92 2.36 4.08
N TRP A 371 -21.59 2.12 4.00
CA TRP A 371 -20.70 2.54 5.09
C TRP A 371 -20.33 4.01 5.01
N ALA A 372 -20.13 4.53 3.79
CA ALA A 372 -19.61 5.87 3.57
C ALA A 372 -20.19 6.54 2.32
N PHE A 373 -20.42 7.85 2.42
CA PHE A 373 -20.92 8.67 1.32
C PHE A 373 -20.11 9.97 1.25
N PRO A 374 -19.16 10.08 0.29
CA PRO A 374 -18.52 11.37 0.02
C PRO A 374 -19.54 12.36 -0.55
N SER A 375 -19.49 13.59 -0.10
CA SER A 375 -20.39 14.65 -0.52
C SER A 375 -19.61 15.88 -1.01
N ALA A 376 -19.18 15.86 -2.27
CA ALA A 376 -18.48 16.98 -2.89
C ALA A 376 -19.29 18.30 -2.86
N ALA A 377 -20.62 18.22 -2.88
CA ALA A 377 -21.49 19.40 -2.82
C ALA A 377 -21.46 20.11 -1.46
N TYR A 378 -21.21 19.37 -0.39
CA TYR A 378 -21.19 19.89 0.99
C TYR A 378 -19.80 19.86 1.62
N GLY A 379 -18.81 19.23 0.96
CA GLY A 379 -17.42 19.19 1.41
C GLY A 379 -17.23 18.36 2.68
N PHE A 380 -17.76 17.13 2.72
CA PHE A 380 -17.54 16.19 3.82
C PHE A 380 -17.65 14.72 3.37
N LEU A 381 -17.10 13.83 4.19
CA LEU A 381 -17.33 12.40 4.12
C LEU A 381 -18.32 12.00 5.22
N ARG A 382 -19.49 11.47 4.86
CA ARG A 382 -20.45 10.89 5.81
C ARG A 382 -20.13 9.42 6.05
N LEU A 383 -19.90 9.05 7.31
CA LEU A 383 -19.88 7.67 7.76
C LEU A 383 -21.17 7.35 8.53
N LEU A 384 -21.83 6.25 8.19
CA LEU A 384 -23.00 5.79 8.95
C LEU A 384 -22.55 5.01 10.20
N ALA A 385 -23.29 5.15 11.29
CA ALA A 385 -23.07 4.40 12.54
C ALA A 385 -23.56 2.94 12.36
N VAL A 386 -22.85 2.20 11.51
CA VAL A 386 -23.19 0.82 11.15
C VAL A 386 -23.10 -0.07 12.41
N PRO A 387 -24.08 -0.97 12.62
CA PRO A 387 -24.04 -1.90 13.73
C PRO A 387 -22.79 -2.75 13.74
N LEU A 388 -22.21 -2.97 14.91
CA LEU A 388 -21.12 -3.91 15.10
C LEU A 388 -21.56 -5.33 14.72
N PRO A 389 -20.70 -6.14 14.07
CA PRO A 389 -20.99 -7.56 13.90
C PRO A 389 -21.25 -8.23 15.26
N SER A 390 -22.26 -9.09 15.34
CA SER A 390 -22.69 -9.73 16.60
C SER A 390 -21.62 -10.65 17.22
N ASP A 391 -20.67 -11.11 16.41
CA ASP A 391 -19.53 -11.93 16.78
C ASP A 391 -18.23 -11.14 17.02
N ALA A 392 -18.26 -9.80 16.87
CA ALA A 392 -17.09 -8.97 17.11
C ALA A 392 -16.78 -8.89 18.62
N ARG A 393 -15.56 -9.24 19.00
CA ARG A 393 -15.06 -9.19 20.38
C ARG A 393 -14.59 -7.77 20.76
N ASN A 394 -14.04 -7.06 19.78
CA ASN A 394 -13.54 -5.71 19.89
C ASN A 394 -13.32 -5.13 18.45
N PHE A 395 -12.69 -3.96 18.30
CA PHE A 395 -12.49 -3.32 16.98
C PHE A 395 -11.50 -4.04 16.05
N TRP A 396 -10.76 -5.03 16.54
CA TRP A 396 -9.97 -5.91 15.69
C TRP A 396 -10.86 -6.68 14.70
N ASP A 397 -12.04 -7.06 15.13
CA ASP A 397 -12.96 -7.89 14.35
C ASP A 397 -13.93 -7.08 13.47
N ILE A 398 -13.91 -5.72 13.51
CA ILE A 398 -14.87 -4.92 12.74
C ILE A 398 -14.34 -4.50 11.37
N PRO A 399 -15.17 -4.61 10.31
CA PRO A 399 -14.71 -4.39 8.94
C PRO A 399 -14.65 -2.91 8.52
N ASN A 400 -15.46 -2.05 9.12
CA ASN A 400 -15.76 -0.69 8.67
C ASN A 400 -14.92 0.42 9.36
N LEU A 401 -13.65 0.13 9.67
CA LEU A 401 -12.66 1.15 9.99
C LEU A 401 -12.04 1.69 8.71
N LEU A 402 -12.07 3.00 8.50
CA LEU A 402 -11.45 3.68 7.37
C LEU A 402 -10.07 4.20 7.80
N LEU A 403 -9.02 3.57 7.33
CA LEU A 403 -7.67 3.69 7.85
C LEU A 403 -6.67 4.09 6.77
N GLN A 404 -5.60 4.78 7.16
CA GLN A 404 -4.42 5.00 6.34
C GLN A 404 -3.14 4.65 7.08
N LYS A 405 -2.04 4.46 6.33
CA LYS A 405 -0.71 4.13 6.84
C LYS A 405 -0.13 5.28 7.66
N PHE A 406 0.75 5.00 8.62
CA PHE A 406 1.56 6.05 9.26
C PHE A 406 2.49 6.69 8.22
N PRO A 407 2.41 8.01 7.99
CA PRO A 407 3.15 8.67 6.90
C PRO A 407 4.56 9.12 7.28
N ALA A 408 4.91 9.09 8.57
CA ALA A 408 6.17 9.63 9.09
C ALA A 408 6.53 9.02 10.47
N PRO A 409 7.78 9.17 10.95
CA PRO A 409 8.17 8.75 12.30
C PRO A 409 7.49 9.55 13.41
N ALA A 410 7.13 10.79 13.13
CA ALA A 410 6.35 11.65 14.03
C ALA A 410 5.39 12.50 13.21
N PHE A 411 4.14 12.63 13.67
CA PHE A 411 3.10 13.42 13.01
C PHE A 411 1.94 13.70 13.96
N THR A 412 1.10 14.65 13.58
CA THR A 412 -0.16 14.93 14.26
C THR A 412 -1.31 14.71 13.26
N ALA A 413 -2.23 13.81 13.58
CA ALA A 413 -3.48 13.65 12.83
C ALA A 413 -4.59 14.41 13.56
N THR A 414 -5.30 15.26 12.84
CA THR A 414 -6.47 16.00 13.35
C THR A 414 -7.62 15.85 12.37
N THR A 415 -8.83 15.65 12.89
CA THR A 415 -10.04 15.64 12.07
C THR A 415 -11.13 16.49 12.72
N LYS A 416 -11.96 17.13 11.89
CA LYS A 416 -13.18 17.84 12.31
C LYS A 416 -14.38 16.97 11.93
N VAL A 417 -15.25 16.70 12.90
CA VAL A 417 -16.41 15.84 12.72
C VAL A 417 -17.65 16.46 13.34
N ALA A 418 -18.76 16.43 12.61
CA ALA A 418 -20.10 16.68 13.11
C ALA A 418 -20.82 15.34 13.32
N PHE A 419 -21.30 15.07 14.53
CA PHE A 419 -21.91 13.80 14.87
C PHE A 419 -23.40 13.96 15.18
N THR A 420 -24.23 13.26 14.41
CA THR A 420 -25.68 13.14 14.62
C THR A 420 -25.98 11.73 15.12
N ALA A 421 -25.96 11.56 16.43
CA ALA A 421 -26.33 10.30 17.06
C ALA A 421 -27.86 10.18 17.21
N ARG A 422 -28.43 9.06 16.81
CA ARG A 422 -29.83 8.74 16.93
C ARG A 422 -30.10 7.75 18.07
N ASN A 423 -29.23 6.76 18.20
CA ASN A 423 -29.41 5.67 19.14
C ASN A 423 -28.32 5.67 20.21
N GLU A 424 -28.67 5.18 21.40
CA GLU A 424 -27.70 4.99 22.48
C GLU A 424 -26.60 3.99 22.05
N GLY A 425 -25.36 4.30 22.43
CA GLY A 425 -24.18 3.50 22.09
C GLY A 425 -23.57 3.78 20.72
N GLU A 426 -24.25 4.55 19.85
CA GLU A 426 -23.61 5.01 18.61
C GLU A 426 -22.40 5.89 18.95
N ARG A 427 -21.31 5.67 18.22
CA ARG A 427 -20.03 6.37 18.45
C ARG A 427 -19.26 6.57 17.14
N THR A 428 -18.51 7.66 17.10
CA THR A 428 -17.61 8.00 16.00
C THR A 428 -16.30 8.51 16.55
N GLY A 429 -15.17 8.36 15.81
CA GLY A 429 -13.90 8.76 16.39
C GLY A 429 -12.69 8.68 15.49
N LEU A 430 -11.54 8.98 16.11
CA LEU A 430 -10.19 8.92 15.57
C LEU A 430 -9.44 7.78 16.25
N ILE A 431 -8.90 6.85 15.47
CA ILE A 431 -8.28 5.60 15.96
C ILE A 431 -6.83 5.45 15.50
N ILE A 432 -5.99 4.88 16.37
CA ILE A 432 -4.72 4.22 16.04
C ILE A 432 -4.95 2.72 16.15
N MET A 433 -4.72 1.98 15.06
CA MET A 433 -5.05 0.56 14.93
C MET A 433 -3.81 -0.29 14.64
N GLY A 434 -3.60 -1.31 15.43
CA GLY A 434 -2.60 -2.37 15.29
C GLY A 434 -3.02 -3.61 16.10
N LEU A 435 -2.07 -4.44 16.55
CA LEU A 435 -2.33 -5.56 17.49
C LEU A 435 -2.93 -5.07 18.81
N ASP A 436 -2.57 -3.86 19.19
CA ASP A 436 -3.25 -3.03 20.18
C ASP A 436 -3.87 -1.84 19.46
N TYR A 437 -4.94 -1.27 20.00
CA TYR A 437 -5.48 -0.02 19.48
C TYR A 437 -5.91 0.95 20.60
N ALA A 438 -5.98 2.21 20.22
CA ALA A 438 -6.58 3.25 21.06
C ALA A 438 -7.33 4.26 20.19
N TYR A 439 -8.42 4.79 20.72
CA TYR A 439 -9.19 5.80 20.02
C TYR A 439 -9.75 6.88 20.96
N LEU A 440 -9.98 8.07 20.40
CA LEU A 440 -10.96 9.01 20.92
C LEU A 440 -12.28 8.80 20.20
N SER A 441 -13.39 8.69 20.95
CA SER A 441 -14.72 8.66 20.34
C SER A 441 -15.68 9.62 21.02
N VAL A 442 -16.56 10.22 20.21
CA VAL A 442 -17.79 10.85 20.69
C VAL A 442 -18.89 9.79 20.67
N GLN A 443 -19.51 9.53 21.81
CA GLN A 443 -20.51 8.47 22.00
C GLN A 443 -21.81 9.05 22.59
N LYS A 444 -22.95 8.57 22.08
CA LYS A 444 -24.27 8.82 22.67
C LYS A 444 -24.47 7.91 23.88
N ARG A 445 -24.68 8.54 25.05
CA ARG A 445 -25.12 7.89 26.31
C ARG A 445 -26.52 8.36 26.69
N PRO A 446 -27.21 7.73 27.66
CA PRO A 446 -28.56 8.09 28.03
C PRO A 446 -28.79 9.57 28.33
N ASP A 447 -27.80 10.21 28.95
CA ASP A 447 -27.89 11.60 29.43
C ASP A 447 -27.14 12.62 28.54
N GLY A 448 -26.64 12.22 27.35
CA GLY A 448 -25.98 13.15 26.41
C GLY A 448 -24.85 12.55 25.61
N LEU A 449 -24.02 13.42 25.01
CA LEU A 449 -22.82 13.05 24.30
C LEU A 449 -21.61 13.07 25.24
N TYR A 450 -20.74 12.08 25.09
CA TYR A 450 -19.49 12.00 25.83
C TYR A 450 -18.33 11.80 24.85
N ILE A 451 -17.22 12.46 25.11
CA ILE A 451 -15.94 12.09 24.50
C ILE A 451 -15.17 11.23 25.47
N SER A 452 -14.62 10.13 24.97
CA SER A 452 -13.83 9.22 25.79
C SER A 452 -12.60 8.71 25.05
N GLN A 453 -11.54 8.41 25.80
CA GLN A 453 -10.45 7.59 25.31
C GLN A 453 -10.69 6.14 25.72
N THR A 454 -10.54 5.24 24.74
CA THR A 454 -10.60 3.80 24.93
C THR A 454 -9.32 3.16 24.41
N ILE A 455 -8.79 2.18 25.16
CA ILE A 455 -7.63 1.38 24.78
C ILE A 455 -8.01 -0.10 24.82
N CYS A 456 -7.52 -0.86 23.83
CA CYS A 456 -7.57 -2.30 23.83
C CYS A 456 -6.16 -2.86 23.61
N GLN A 457 -5.63 -3.53 24.62
CA GLN A 457 -4.35 -4.24 24.54
C GLN A 457 -4.61 -5.69 24.15
N ASN A 458 -3.73 -6.25 23.29
CA ASN A 458 -3.87 -7.60 22.73
C ASN A 458 -5.27 -7.82 22.11
N ALA A 459 -5.69 -6.86 21.30
CA ALA A 459 -6.97 -6.88 20.61
C ALA A 459 -7.11 -8.09 19.68
N ASP A 460 -6.00 -8.52 19.07
CA ASP A 460 -5.91 -9.72 18.24
C ASP A 460 -6.23 -11.01 19.01
N GLN A 461 -6.05 -11.02 20.33
CA GLN A 461 -6.42 -12.12 21.21
C GLN A 461 -7.87 -12.03 21.73
N GLY A 462 -8.59 -10.96 21.34
CA GLY A 462 -9.98 -10.75 21.72
C GLY A 462 -10.16 -10.17 23.12
N LEU A 463 -9.14 -9.52 23.70
CA LEU A 463 -9.26 -8.85 25.00
C LEU A 463 -10.24 -7.66 24.90
N ALA A 464 -10.84 -7.33 26.04
CA ALA A 464 -11.85 -6.29 26.15
C ALA A 464 -11.24 -4.88 26.08
N GLU A 465 -12.01 -3.95 25.58
CA GLU A 465 -11.74 -2.52 25.61
C GLU A 465 -11.79 -1.99 27.06
N LYS A 466 -10.95 -0.98 27.33
CA LYS A 466 -10.95 -0.24 28.58
C LYS A 466 -11.08 1.24 28.32
N GLU A 467 -12.17 1.85 28.79
CA GLU A 467 -12.29 3.30 28.83
C GLU A 467 -11.34 3.85 29.90
N THR A 468 -10.50 4.82 29.54
CA THR A 468 -9.47 5.40 30.44
C THR A 468 -9.84 6.77 30.95
N ALA A 469 -10.66 7.50 30.20
CA ALA A 469 -11.16 8.82 30.55
C ALA A 469 -12.43 9.12 29.74
N ALA A 470 -13.35 9.89 30.33
CA ALA A 470 -14.53 10.38 29.65
C ALA A 470 -14.92 11.77 30.16
N VAL A 471 -15.46 12.62 29.28
CA VAL A 471 -15.96 13.96 29.58
C VAL A 471 -17.29 14.16 28.87
N LYS A 472 -18.28 14.69 29.54
CA LYS A 472 -19.56 15.07 28.94
C LYS A 472 -19.38 16.29 28.04
N LEU A 473 -20.01 16.24 26.86
CA LEU A 473 -19.90 17.27 25.84
C LEU A 473 -21.23 17.98 25.62
N GLU A 474 -21.12 19.24 25.24
CA GLU A 474 -22.22 20.03 24.66
C GLU A 474 -21.94 20.28 23.18
N GLY A 475 -23.00 20.37 22.36
CA GLY A 475 -22.88 20.59 20.91
C GLY A 475 -22.78 19.32 20.09
N GLY A 476 -22.50 19.46 18.80
CA GLY A 476 -22.48 18.35 17.83
C GLY A 476 -21.28 18.34 16.88
N THR A 477 -20.36 19.31 16.99
CA THR A 477 -19.15 19.41 16.16
C THR A 477 -17.91 19.40 17.05
N PHE A 478 -16.95 18.56 16.71
CA PHE A 478 -15.77 18.30 17.51
C PHE A 478 -14.52 18.20 16.64
N TRP A 479 -13.36 18.50 17.22
CA TRP A 479 -12.04 18.25 16.64
C TRP A 479 -11.32 17.19 17.46
N LEU A 480 -10.98 16.09 16.81
CA LEU A 480 -10.27 14.96 17.42
C LEU A 480 -8.83 14.99 16.93
N ARG A 481 -7.89 14.80 17.83
CA ARG A 481 -6.46 14.86 17.53
C ARG A 481 -5.70 13.73 18.18
N VAL A 482 -4.78 13.11 17.43
CA VAL A 482 -3.73 12.25 17.97
C VAL A 482 -2.38 12.76 17.52
N ARG A 483 -1.44 12.88 18.45
CA ARG A 483 -0.03 13.14 18.16
C ARG A 483 0.74 11.85 18.32
N VAL A 484 1.37 11.41 17.23
CA VAL A 484 2.31 10.28 17.18
C VAL A 484 3.71 10.84 17.25
N GLN A 485 4.48 10.43 18.24
CA GLN A 485 5.88 10.80 18.44
C GLN A 485 6.79 9.70 17.89
N GLU A 486 8.09 9.98 17.79
CA GLU A 486 9.09 8.95 17.54
C GLU A 486 8.90 7.77 18.50
N ASN A 487 9.18 6.55 18.02
CA ASN A 487 8.86 5.29 18.72
C ASN A 487 7.37 5.00 18.87
N ALA A 488 6.52 5.65 18.06
CA ALA A 488 5.07 5.40 18.00
C ALA A 488 4.31 5.60 19.32
N ALA A 489 4.81 6.50 20.20
CA ALA A 489 4.06 6.95 21.36
C ALA A 489 2.96 7.93 20.93
N CYS A 490 1.71 7.64 21.32
CA CYS A 490 0.52 8.37 20.90
C CYS A 490 -0.11 9.09 22.10
N SER A 491 -0.45 10.38 21.93
CA SER A 491 -1.22 11.15 22.89
C SER A 491 -2.44 11.76 22.22
N PHE A 492 -3.57 11.72 22.91
CA PHE A 492 -4.85 12.16 22.38
C PHE A 492 -5.32 13.46 23.00
N SER A 493 -6.02 14.28 22.22
CA SER A 493 -6.65 15.51 22.67
C SER A 493 -7.86 15.84 21.81
N PHE A 494 -8.76 16.65 22.32
CA PHE A 494 -9.93 17.10 21.61
C PHE A 494 -10.14 18.61 21.78
N SER A 495 -11.00 19.17 20.91
CA SER A 495 -11.46 20.55 21.02
C SER A 495 -12.93 20.66 20.64
N THR A 496 -13.63 21.64 21.23
CA THR A 496 -15.01 22.02 20.87
C THR A 496 -15.06 23.35 20.12
N ASP A 497 -13.95 24.08 20.04
CA ASP A 497 -13.85 25.38 19.36
C ASP A 497 -12.85 25.37 18.19
N GLY A 498 -12.16 24.25 17.96
CA GLY A 498 -11.13 24.08 16.94
C GLY A 498 -9.82 24.83 17.22
N LYS A 499 -9.69 25.49 18.35
CA LYS A 499 -8.51 26.31 18.73
C LYS A 499 -7.80 25.74 19.96
N THR A 500 -8.54 25.48 21.01
CA THR A 500 -8.00 24.99 22.28
C THR A 500 -8.16 23.48 22.37
N PHE A 501 -7.04 22.74 22.37
CA PHE A 501 -7.04 21.28 22.48
C PHE A 501 -6.76 20.84 23.91
N VAL A 502 -7.68 20.08 24.47
CA VAL A 502 -7.61 19.53 25.83
C VAL A 502 -7.12 18.09 25.75
N PRO A 503 -5.99 17.72 26.38
CA PRO A 503 -5.56 16.33 26.48
C PRO A 503 -6.62 15.47 27.15
N LEU A 504 -6.81 14.23 26.66
CA LEU A 504 -7.73 13.27 27.24
C LEU A 504 -7.14 11.88 27.29
N GLY A 505 -7.20 11.27 28.48
CA GLY A 505 -6.75 9.91 28.72
C GLY A 505 -5.24 9.81 28.93
N GLN A 506 -4.72 8.62 28.69
CA GLN A 506 -3.30 8.29 28.92
C GLN A 506 -2.53 8.08 27.62
N SER A 507 -1.20 8.10 27.69
CA SER A 507 -0.33 7.76 26.56
C SER A 507 -0.56 6.31 26.12
N PHE A 508 -0.55 6.10 24.82
CA PHE A 508 -0.67 4.79 24.19
C PHE A 508 0.53 4.55 23.27
N LYS A 509 1.16 3.38 23.34
CA LYS A 509 2.22 3.00 22.41
C LYS A 509 1.64 2.11 21.31
N ALA A 510 1.64 2.59 20.06
CA ALA A 510 1.16 1.81 18.94
C ALA A 510 2.07 0.58 18.70
N ARG A 511 1.45 -0.54 18.39
CA ARG A 511 2.09 -1.78 17.93
C ARG A 511 1.76 -2.02 16.45
N PRO A 512 2.60 -2.74 15.69
CA PRO A 512 2.25 -3.13 14.32
C PRO A 512 0.95 -3.95 14.31
N GLY A 513 0.33 -4.07 13.13
CA GLY A 513 -0.65 -5.10 12.83
C GLY A 513 0.04 -6.43 12.45
N ARG A 514 -0.72 -7.38 11.89
CA ARG A 514 -0.12 -8.62 11.34
C ARG A 514 0.50 -8.35 9.99
N TRP A 515 1.82 -8.43 9.91
CA TRP A 515 2.64 -8.16 8.71
C TRP A 515 2.57 -6.73 8.18
N ILE A 516 1.87 -5.83 8.87
CA ILE A 516 1.67 -4.43 8.48
C ILE A 516 1.99 -3.50 9.63
N GLY A 517 2.22 -2.23 9.33
CA GLY A 517 2.34 -1.18 10.34
C GLY A 517 1.02 -0.87 11.04
N ALA A 518 1.10 -0.10 12.10
CA ALA A 518 -0.05 0.57 12.67
C ALA A 518 -0.66 1.54 11.66
N LYS A 519 -1.95 1.77 11.79
CA LYS A 519 -2.71 2.69 10.94
C LYS A 519 -3.39 3.76 11.79
N VAL A 520 -3.65 4.90 11.18
CA VAL A 520 -4.47 5.98 11.75
C VAL A 520 -5.72 6.15 10.90
N GLY A 521 -6.86 6.43 11.50
CA GLY A 521 -8.08 6.62 10.72
C GLY A 521 -9.30 6.99 11.53
N ILE A 522 -10.45 6.88 10.87
CA ILE A 522 -11.75 7.31 11.37
C ILE A 522 -12.76 6.18 11.29
N PHE A 523 -13.81 6.29 12.09
CA PHE A 523 -14.88 5.28 12.12
C PHE A 523 -16.21 5.87 12.60
N ALA A 524 -17.31 5.20 12.25
CA ALA A 524 -18.62 5.37 12.88
C ALA A 524 -19.27 4.00 13.06
N VAL A 525 -19.77 3.70 14.26
CA VAL A 525 -20.37 2.40 14.60
C VAL A 525 -21.56 2.58 15.54
N GLY A 526 -22.50 1.63 15.45
CA GLY A 526 -23.63 1.49 16.38
C GLY A 526 -23.57 0.15 17.12
N ASN A 527 -24.32 0.02 18.20
CA ASN A 527 -24.32 -1.22 18.99
C ASN A 527 -25.34 -2.24 18.46
N THR A 528 -26.46 -1.77 17.94
CA THR A 528 -27.58 -2.63 17.51
C THR A 528 -28.15 -2.15 16.18
N PRO A 529 -28.76 -3.06 15.38
CA PRO A 529 -29.56 -2.66 14.24
C PRO A 529 -30.69 -1.74 14.70
N ALA A 530 -30.85 -0.60 14.03
CA ALA A 530 -31.86 0.40 14.30
C ALA A 530 -32.66 0.74 13.04
N ALA A 531 -33.86 1.20 13.18
CA ALA A 531 -34.70 1.65 12.06
C ALA A 531 -34.07 2.85 11.33
N GLU A 532 -33.34 3.70 12.07
CA GLU A 532 -32.57 4.80 11.54
C GLU A 532 -31.22 4.89 12.28
N MET A 533 -30.13 4.83 11.53
CA MET A 533 -28.77 4.95 12.07
C MET A 533 -28.37 6.42 12.20
N GLY A 534 -27.57 6.73 13.23
CA GLY A 534 -26.82 7.97 13.30
C GLY A 534 -25.72 8.02 12.24
N TYR A 535 -25.09 9.18 12.11
CA TYR A 535 -24.01 9.39 11.16
C TYR A 535 -23.01 10.43 11.64
N ALA A 536 -21.82 10.39 11.07
CA ALA A 536 -20.75 11.34 11.32
C ALA A 536 -20.30 11.97 10.00
N ASP A 537 -20.33 13.30 9.94
CA ASP A 537 -19.85 14.08 8.80
C ASP A 537 -18.45 14.59 9.11
N TYR A 538 -17.44 13.99 8.47
CA TYR A 538 -16.05 14.38 8.56
C TYR A 538 -15.76 15.46 7.52
N ASP A 539 -15.48 16.69 7.99
CA ASP A 539 -15.18 17.85 7.15
C ASP A 539 -13.81 17.71 6.48
N TRP A 540 -12.83 17.27 7.26
CA TRP A 540 -11.49 17.01 6.78
C TRP A 540 -10.71 16.10 7.75
N PHE A 541 -9.62 15.54 7.22
CA PHE A 541 -8.60 14.83 7.98
C PHE A 541 -7.23 15.36 7.57
N ARG A 542 -6.44 15.90 8.49
CA ARG A 542 -5.16 16.54 8.20
C ARG A 542 -4.03 15.96 9.01
N ILE A 543 -2.88 15.82 8.35
CA ILE A 543 -1.61 15.41 8.91
C ILE A 543 -0.66 16.61 8.89
N ASP A 544 -0.08 16.92 10.05
CA ASP A 544 0.88 18.01 10.25
C ASP A 544 2.07 17.55 11.10
#